data_dc776a04ab186a1d83c072b8ef01ba9d
#
_entry.id   dc776a04ab186a1d83c072b8ef01ba9d
#
_cell.length_a   1.000
_cell.length_b   1.000
_cell.length_c   1.000
_cell.angle_alpha   90.00
_cell.angle_beta   90.00
_cell.angle_gamma   90.00
#
_symmetry.space_group_name_H-M   'P 1'
#
loop_
_entity.id
_entity.type
_entity.pdbx_description
1 polymer ?
#
loop_
_entity_poly.entity_id
_entity_poly.type
_entity_poly.pdbx_seq_one_letter_code
_entity_poly.pdbx_strand_id
1 'polypeptide(L)'
;MNTNPYQAPEILETANDLTTDAEQIRSAHIKHEASVKSVGSLYIIGSVFIVIACLIVFLGAFFGHTLSISEGAIFIVLLPLGISQFVVGLNIMKLKSWVKLPVAIFSIVGLLGFPLGTLINIYILYLFFCAKGGVVLSNDYKAVIEQTPHIKYKTSKVIWIALILMLSILCISVLIAIST
;
A
#
# COMPACT_ATOMS: atom_id res chain seq x y z
N MET A 1 54.12 23.14 6.29
CA MET A 1 52.90 22.37 6.01
C MET A 1 52.75 21.37 7.14
N ASN A 2 51.81 21.61 8.05
CA ASN A 2 51.60 20.78 9.23
C ASN A 2 50.49 19.77 8.92
N THR A 3 50.86 18.65 8.29
CA THR A 3 49.93 17.55 8.05
C THR A 3 49.82 16.76 9.34
N ASN A 4 48.68 16.95 10.05
CA ASN A 4 48.36 16.15 11.23
C ASN A 4 48.09 14.69 10.79
N PRO A 5 48.95 13.71 11.18
CA PRO A 5 48.76 12.30 10.75
C PRO A 5 47.52 11.61 11.34
N TYR A 6 46.80 12.27 12.26
CA TYR A 6 45.58 11.79 12.89
C TYR A 6 44.31 12.44 12.30
N GLN A 7 44.43 13.27 11.24
CA GLN A 7 43.27 13.84 10.59
C GLN A 7 42.58 12.77 9.78
N ALA A 8 41.32 12.50 10.10
CA ALA A 8 40.54 11.56 9.32
C ALA A 8 40.48 12.00 7.85
N PRO A 9 40.53 11.08 6.89
CA PRO A 9 40.46 11.45 5.48
C PRO A 9 39.17 12.23 5.23
N GLU A 10 39.24 13.31 4.47
CA GLU A 10 38.11 14.16 4.06
C GLU A 10 36.94 13.35 3.49
N ILE A 11 37.23 12.21 2.86
CA ILE A 11 36.24 11.25 2.35
C ILE A 11 35.37 10.64 3.47
N LEU A 12 35.96 10.41 4.68
CA LEU A 12 35.22 9.85 5.82
C LEU A 12 34.31 10.90 6.47
N GLU A 13 34.71 12.16 6.49
CA GLU A 13 33.89 13.25 7.01
C GLU A 13 32.67 13.48 6.07
N THR A 14 32.92 13.54 4.76
CA THR A 14 31.85 13.68 3.75
C THR A 14 30.88 12.51 3.78
N ALA A 15 31.35 11.28 3.95
CA ALA A 15 30.49 10.09 4.06
C ALA A 15 29.64 10.11 5.34
N ASN A 16 30.19 10.56 6.46
CA ASN A 16 29.45 10.73 7.71
C ASN A 16 28.37 11.80 7.61
N ASP A 17 28.65 12.93 6.98
CA ASP A 17 27.66 13.99 6.78
C ASP A 17 26.50 13.51 5.90
N LEU A 18 26.78 12.81 4.81
CA LEU A 18 25.76 12.24 3.92
C LEU A 18 24.88 11.22 4.63
N THR A 19 25.44 10.36 5.49
CA THR A 19 24.65 9.39 6.27
C THR A 19 23.78 10.10 7.29
N THR A 20 24.27 11.14 7.95
CA THR A 20 23.51 11.95 8.91
C THR A 20 22.33 12.65 8.25
N ASP A 21 22.53 13.22 7.06
CA ASP A 21 21.46 13.85 6.29
C ASP A 21 20.40 12.83 5.83
N ALA A 22 20.83 11.66 5.35
CA ALA A 22 19.92 10.60 4.96
C ALA A 22 19.08 10.09 6.14
N GLU A 23 19.69 9.97 7.32
CA GLU A 23 19.00 9.58 8.56
C GLU A 23 17.96 10.62 9.00
N GLN A 24 18.28 11.89 8.89
CA GLN A 24 17.36 12.98 9.21
C GLN A 24 16.15 12.95 8.24
N ILE A 25 16.39 12.85 6.94
CA ILE A 25 15.33 12.76 5.92
C ILE A 25 14.46 11.54 6.20
N ARG A 26 15.06 10.38 6.48
CA ARG A 26 14.31 9.16 6.76
C ARG A 26 13.48 9.26 8.02
N SER A 27 14.04 9.76 9.11
CA SER A 27 13.33 9.90 10.39
C SER A 27 12.12 10.83 10.28
N ALA A 28 12.22 11.89 9.48
CA ALA A 28 11.14 12.82 9.23
C ALA A 28 9.98 12.23 8.38
N HIS A 29 10.28 11.23 7.53
CA HIS A 29 9.32 10.68 6.56
C HIS A 29 8.90 9.23 6.83
N ILE A 30 9.55 8.51 7.75
CA ILE A 30 9.30 7.08 7.98
C ILE A 30 7.86 6.75 8.38
N LYS A 31 7.18 7.61 9.13
CA LYS A 31 5.77 7.43 9.49
C LYS A 31 4.89 7.51 8.24
N HIS A 32 5.19 8.45 7.35
CA HIS A 32 4.46 8.60 6.10
C HIS A 32 4.73 7.44 5.13
N GLU A 33 5.98 7.01 5.03
CA GLU A 33 6.38 5.78 4.31
C GLU A 33 5.58 4.56 4.77
N ALA A 34 5.48 4.37 6.09
CA ALA A 34 4.72 3.27 6.68
C ALA A 34 3.22 3.36 6.33
N SER A 35 2.63 4.56 6.36
CA SER A 35 1.24 4.76 5.97
C SER A 35 1.00 4.45 4.49
N VAL A 36 1.89 4.89 3.60
CA VAL A 36 1.81 4.56 2.15
C VAL A 36 1.89 3.05 1.94
N LYS A 37 2.84 2.38 2.59
CA LYS A 37 2.98 0.91 2.51
C LYS A 37 1.75 0.18 3.07
N SER A 38 1.11 0.71 4.13
CA SER A 38 -0.13 0.15 4.67
C SER A 38 -1.28 0.21 3.66
N VAL A 39 -1.38 1.30 2.89
CA VAL A 39 -2.34 1.37 1.77
C VAL A 39 -2.04 0.31 0.73
N GLY A 40 -0.75 0.07 0.40
CA GLY A 40 -0.35 -1.02 -0.50
C GLY A 40 -0.81 -2.39 -0.01
N SER A 41 -0.66 -2.67 1.28
CA SER A 41 -1.16 -3.91 1.90
C SER A 41 -2.69 -4.01 1.83
N LEU A 42 -3.41 -2.91 2.05
CA LEU A 42 -4.87 -2.86 1.93
C LEU A 42 -5.32 -3.16 0.51
N TYR A 43 -4.64 -2.64 -0.51
CA TYR A 43 -4.91 -2.94 -1.92
C TYR A 43 -4.70 -4.42 -2.24
N ILE A 44 -3.62 -5.04 -1.74
CA ILE A 44 -3.36 -6.47 -1.92
C ILE A 44 -4.45 -7.30 -1.26
N ILE A 45 -4.82 -7.01 -0.01
CA ILE A 45 -5.87 -7.74 0.70
C ILE A 45 -7.21 -7.59 -0.05
N GLY A 46 -7.59 -6.38 -0.44
CA GLY A 46 -8.80 -6.14 -1.20
C GLY A 46 -8.84 -6.89 -2.53
N SER A 47 -7.73 -6.94 -3.26
CA SER A 47 -7.63 -7.68 -4.51
C SER A 47 -7.77 -9.19 -4.33
N VAL A 48 -7.22 -9.75 -3.25
CA VAL A 48 -7.37 -11.17 -2.92
C VAL A 48 -8.85 -11.51 -2.69
N PHE A 49 -9.59 -10.66 -1.96
CA PHE A 49 -11.04 -10.86 -1.77
C PHE A 49 -11.80 -10.82 -3.10
N ILE A 50 -11.49 -9.89 -3.99
CA ILE A 50 -12.12 -9.82 -5.32
C ILE A 50 -11.85 -11.10 -6.12
N VAL A 51 -10.59 -11.57 -6.14
CA VAL A 51 -10.22 -12.79 -6.86
C VAL A 51 -10.91 -14.03 -6.28
N ILE A 52 -11.00 -14.15 -4.96
CA ILE A 52 -11.72 -15.23 -4.29
C ILE A 52 -13.20 -15.18 -4.64
N ALA A 53 -13.83 -14.01 -4.61
CA ALA A 53 -15.23 -13.86 -5.01
C ALA A 53 -15.45 -14.30 -6.46
N CYS A 54 -14.59 -13.88 -7.39
CA CYS A 54 -14.63 -14.33 -8.77
C CYS A 54 -14.47 -15.85 -8.90
N LEU A 55 -13.58 -16.46 -8.10
CA LEU A 55 -13.37 -17.90 -8.11
C LEU A 55 -14.61 -18.65 -7.63
N ILE A 56 -15.29 -18.18 -6.60
CA ILE A 56 -16.54 -18.77 -6.09
C ILE A 56 -17.61 -18.74 -7.16
N VAL A 57 -17.83 -17.61 -7.85
CA VAL A 57 -18.78 -17.49 -8.95
C VAL A 57 -18.44 -18.45 -10.09
N PHE A 58 -17.16 -18.54 -10.46
CA PHE A 58 -16.68 -19.45 -11.50
C PHE A 58 -16.93 -20.93 -11.15
N LEU A 59 -16.61 -21.34 -9.93
CA LEU A 59 -16.86 -22.71 -9.46
C LEU A 59 -18.35 -23.04 -9.43
N GLY A 60 -19.19 -22.11 -8.98
CA GLY A 60 -20.65 -22.26 -9.02
C GLY A 60 -21.15 -22.58 -10.43
N ALA A 61 -20.68 -21.82 -11.41
CA ALA A 61 -21.00 -22.07 -12.82
C ALA A 61 -20.51 -23.43 -13.32
N PHE A 62 -19.32 -23.84 -12.91
CA PHE A 62 -18.72 -25.13 -13.30
C PHE A 62 -19.50 -26.34 -12.75
N PHE A 63 -20.07 -26.21 -11.54
CA PHE A 63 -20.85 -27.27 -10.88
C PHE A 63 -22.34 -27.29 -11.25
N GLY A 64 -22.75 -26.62 -12.32
CA GLY A 64 -24.08 -26.77 -12.89
C GLY A 64 -25.03 -25.60 -12.68
N HIS A 65 -24.57 -24.50 -12.06
CA HIS A 65 -25.29 -23.23 -12.09
C HIS A 65 -24.99 -22.54 -13.40
N THR A 66 -25.96 -22.31 -14.24
CA THR A 66 -25.79 -21.49 -15.45
C THR A 66 -25.53 -20.04 -15.03
N LEU A 67 -24.41 -19.47 -15.46
CA LEU A 67 -24.15 -18.06 -15.26
C LEU A 67 -25.22 -17.22 -15.89
N SER A 68 -25.87 -16.37 -15.10
CA SER A 68 -26.71 -15.32 -15.65
C SER A 68 -25.86 -14.30 -16.42
N ILE A 69 -26.45 -13.56 -17.34
CA ILE A 69 -25.75 -12.51 -18.11
C ILE A 69 -25.12 -11.47 -17.15
N SER A 70 -25.82 -11.15 -16.05
CA SER A 70 -25.35 -10.23 -15.03
C SER A 70 -24.11 -10.75 -14.28
N GLU A 71 -24.07 -12.03 -13.91
CA GLU A 71 -22.92 -12.66 -13.24
C GLU A 71 -21.71 -12.72 -14.17
N GLY A 72 -21.91 -13.05 -15.44
CA GLY A 72 -20.86 -13.03 -16.46
C GLY A 72 -20.28 -11.63 -16.67
N ALA A 73 -21.10 -10.60 -16.73
CA ALA A 73 -20.66 -9.22 -16.86
C ALA A 73 -19.86 -8.75 -15.61
N ILE A 74 -20.33 -9.08 -14.41
CA ILE A 74 -19.62 -8.80 -13.16
C ILE A 74 -18.23 -9.47 -13.16
N PHE A 75 -18.13 -10.74 -13.56
CA PHE A 75 -16.87 -11.47 -13.63
C PHE A 75 -15.87 -10.80 -14.59
N ILE A 76 -16.32 -10.42 -15.81
CA ILE A 76 -15.48 -9.77 -16.82
C ILE A 76 -14.91 -8.44 -16.31
N VAL A 77 -15.64 -7.72 -15.45
CA VAL A 77 -15.20 -6.43 -14.90
C VAL A 77 -14.34 -6.61 -13.64
N LEU A 78 -14.79 -7.44 -12.70
CA LEU A 78 -14.13 -7.57 -11.40
C LEU A 78 -12.77 -8.30 -11.45
N LEU A 79 -12.62 -9.28 -12.32
CA LEU A 79 -11.37 -10.03 -12.40
C LEU A 79 -10.17 -9.15 -12.85
N PRO A 80 -10.26 -8.39 -13.96
CA PRO A 80 -9.19 -7.47 -14.33
C PRO A 80 -8.99 -6.37 -13.28
N LEU A 81 -10.05 -5.89 -12.65
CA LEU A 81 -9.98 -4.91 -11.56
C LEU A 81 -9.18 -5.47 -10.38
N GLY A 82 -9.47 -6.68 -9.92
CA GLY A 82 -8.73 -7.35 -8.85
C GLY A 82 -7.26 -7.54 -9.18
N ILE A 83 -6.96 -8.02 -10.40
CA ILE A 83 -5.55 -8.19 -10.86
C ILE A 83 -4.83 -6.84 -10.90
N SER A 84 -5.45 -5.82 -11.47
CA SER A 84 -4.83 -4.48 -11.55
C SER A 84 -4.60 -3.88 -10.17
N GLN A 85 -5.56 -4.04 -9.24
CA GLN A 85 -5.44 -3.60 -7.86
C GLN A 85 -4.31 -4.33 -7.13
N PHE A 86 -4.11 -5.63 -7.36
CA PHE A 86 -3.00 -6.41 -6.82
C PHE A 86 -1.65 -5.87 -7.29
N VAL A 87 -1.50 -5.67 -8.60
CA VAL A 87 -0.28 -5.12 -9.19
C VAL A 87 0.03 -3.72 -8.63
N VAL A 88 -0.98 -2.85 -8.53
CA VAL A 88 -0.83 -1.52 -7.94
C VAL A 88 -0.40 -1.63 -6.48
N GLY A 89 -1.03 -2.49 -5.68
CA GLY A 89 -0.68 -2.73 -4.28
C GLY A 89 0.78 -3.14 -4.09
N LEU A 90 1.29 -4.08 -4.89
CA LEU A 90 2.70 -4.49 -4.86
C LEU A 90 3.66 -3.33 -5.21
N ASN A 91 3.29 -2.49 -6.17
CA ASN A 91 4.12 -1.37 -6.56
C ASN A 91 4.06 -0.19 -5.58
N ILE A 92 2.94 -0.02 -4.85
CA ILE A 92 2.85 0.90 -3.70
C ILE A 92 3.84 0.46 -2.62
N MET A 93 3.89 -0.82 -2.27
CA MET A 93 4.85 -1.33 -1.27
C MET A 93 6.30 -1.10 -1.68
N LYS A 94 6.59 -1.10 -2.99
CA LYS A 94 7.90 -0.77 -3.57
C LYS A 94 8.12 0.75 -3.75
N LEU A 95 7.18 1.58 -3.30
CA LEU A 95 7.23 3.06 -3.38
C LEU A 95 7.54 3.58 -4.80
N LYS A 96 6.94 2.97 -5.82
CA LYS A 96 7.13 3.43 -7.20
C LYS A 96 6.30 4.69 -7.46
N SER A 97 6.90 5.68 -8.14
CA SER A 97 6.26 6.98 -8.40
C SER A 97 5.02 6.91 -9.30
N TRP A 98 5.00 5.97 -10.26
CA TRP A 98 3.90 5.83 -11.22
C TRP A 98 2.57 5.39 -10.58
N VAL A 99 2.60 4.83 -9.36
CA VAL A 99 1.38 4.36 -8.66
C VAL A 99 0.41 5.48 -8.31
N LYS A 100 0.85 6.74 -8.32
CA LYS A 100 -0.01 7.90 -8.03
C LYS A 100 -1.24 7.95 -8.93
N LEU A 101 -1.07 7.70 -10.24
CA LEU A 101 -2.16 7.76 -11.19
C LEU A 101 -3.21 6.67 -10.97
N PRO A 102 -2.86 5.36 -10.93
CA PRO A 102 -3.85 4.32 -10.67
C PRO A 102 -4.49 4.43 -9.28
N VAL A 103 -3.73 4.84 -8.25
CA VAL A 103 -4.31 5.10 -6.93
C VAL A 103 -5.35 6.21 -6.98
N ALA A 104 -5.10 7.29 -7.72
CA ALA A 104 -6.09 8.36 -7.90
C ALA A 104 -7.37 7.82 -8.56
N ILE A 105 -7.25 7.02 -9.63
CA ILE A 105 -8.40 6.43 -10.34
C ILE A 105 -9.21 5.54 -9.38
N PHE A 106 -8.56 4.60 -8.69
CA PHE A 106 -9.25 3.73 -7.73
C PHE A 106 -9.89 4.50 -6.59
N SER A 107 -9.22 5.54 -6.08
CA SER A 107 -9.75 6.37 -5.01
C SER A 107 -10.97 7.18 -5.45
N ILE A 108 -10.97 7.73 -6.67
CA ILE A 108 -12.14 8.46 -7.22
C ILE A 108 -13.35 7.53 -7.32
N VAL A 109 -13.16 6.31 -7.81
CA VAL A 109 -14.25 5.31 -7.84
C VAL A 109 -14.68 4.94 -6.41
N GLY A 110 -13.71 4.77 -5.51
CA GLY A 110 -13.98 4.44 -4.11
C GLY A 110 -14.70 5.54 -3.32
N LEU A 111 -14.66 6.82 -3.77
CA LEU A 111 -15.43 7.92 -3.17
C LEU A 111 -16.94 7.68 -3.25
N LEU A 112 -17.40 6.88 -4.22
CA LEU A 112 -18.83 6.53 -4.37
C LEU A 112 -19.33 5.62 -3.22
N GLY A 113 -18.44 4.99 -2.47
CA GLY A 113 -18.75 4.11 -1.34
C GLY A 113 -19.07 4.87 -0.05
N PHE A 114 -20.06 5.78 -0.08
CA PHE A 114 -20.46 6.58 1.09
C PHE A 114 -21.02 5.72 2.25
N PRO A 115 -20.70 6.05 3.54
CA PRO A 115 -19.78 7.12 4.00
C PRO A 115 -18.33 6.66 4.19
N LEU A 116 -18.08 5.38 4.46
CA LEU A 116 -16.75 4.85 4.81
C LEU A 116 -15.77 4.89 3.64
N GLY A 117 -16.23 4.50 2.45
CA GLY A 117 -15.42 4.55 1.23
C GLY A 117 -14.94 5.96 0.93
N THR A 118 -15.81 6.95 1.08
CA THR A 118 -15.48 8.36 0.86
C THR A 118 -14.36 8.81 1.83
N LEU A 119 -14.49 8.55 3.13
CA LEU A 119 -13.51 8.98 4.12
C LEU A 119 -12.13 8.32 3.90
N ILE A 120 -12.12 7.01 3.64
CA ILE A 120 -10.89 6.26 3.40
C ILE A 120 -10.20 6.77 2.12
N ASN A 121 -10.94 6.97 1.04
CA ASN A 121 -10.34 7.38 -0.23
C ASN A 121 -9.88 8.84 -0.23
N ILE A 122 -10.55 9.75 0.48
CA ILE A 122 -10.02 11.11 0.74
C ILE A 122 -8.69 11.04 1.47
N TYR A 123 -8.58 10.19 2.51
CA TYR A 123 -7.33 10.01 3.22
C TYR A 123 -6.22 9.42 2.34
N ILE A 124 -6.53 8.44 1.49
CA ILE A 124 -5.58 7.86 0.54
C ILE A 124 -5.09 8.93 -0.45
N LEU A 125 -5.99 9.71 -1.04
CA LEU A 125 -5.63 10.81 -1.94
C LEU A 125 -4.71 11.81 -1.24
N TYR A 126 -5.07 12.25 -0.04
CA TYR A 126 -4.21 13.13 0.75
C TYR A 126 -2.82 12.53 0.95
N LEU A 127 -2.72 11.24 1.33
CA LEU A 127 -1.48 10.57 1.62
C LEU A 127 -0.53 10.52 0.40
N PHE A 128 -1.06 10.32 -0.80
CA PHE A 128 -0.26 10.20 -2.03
C PHE A 128 0.07 11.55 -2.69
N PHE A 129 -0.77 12.57 -2.49
CA PHE A 129 -0.64 13.86 -3.18
C PHE A 129 -0.13 14.98 -2.29
N CYS A 130 -0.01 14.80 -0.96
CA CYS A 130 0.63 15.79 -0.10
C CYS A 130 2.15 15.88 -0.38
N ALA A 131 2.79 16.95 0.10
CA ALA A 131 4.23 17.18 -0.08
C ALA A 131 5.08 15.98 0.37
N LYS A 132 4.76 15.38 1.54
CA LYS A 132 5.46 14.19 2.06
C LYS A 132 5.27 12.97 1.18
N GLY A 133 4.08 12.76 0.60
CA GLY A 133 3.81 11.69 -0.36
C GLY A 133 4.62 11.86 -1.64
N GLY A 134 4.84 13.12 -2.06
CA GLY A 134 5.74 13.45 -3.17
C GLY A 134 7.17 12.97 -2.92
N VAL A 135 7.70 13.27 -1.74
CA VAL A 135 9.07 12.87 -1.33
C VAL A 135 9.19 11.35 -1.22
N VAL A 136 8.30 10.69 -0.47
CA VAL A 136 8.36 9.24 -0.21
C VAL A 136 8.26 8.39 -1.49
N LEU A 137 7.55 8.89 -2.50
CA LEU A 137 7.41 8.21 -3.79
C LEU A 137 8.45 8.67 -4.84
N SER A 138 9.43 9.49 -4.45
CA SER A 138 10.53 9.90 -5.33
C SER A 138 11.60 8.80 -5.45
N ASN A 139 12.39 8.87 -6.52
CA ASN A 139 13.53 7.96 -6.68
C ASN A 139 14.65 8.30 -5.69
N ASP A 140 14.81 9.57 -5.34
CA ASP A 140 15.82 10.03 -4.38
C ASP A 140 15.58 9.45 -2.99
N TYR A 141 14.31 9.33 -2.59
CA TYR A 141 13.98 8.71 -1.30
C TYR A 141 14.32 7.22 -1.23
N LYS A 142 14.36 6.52 -2.36
CA LYS A 142 14.81 5.12 -2.39
C LYS A 142 16.30 5.02 -2.07
N ALA A 143 17.12 5.94 -2.57
CA ALA A 143 18.54 6.02 -2.23
C ALA A 143 18.73 6.27 -0.72
N VAL A 144 17.89 7.13 -0.11
CA VAL A 144 17.86 7.34 1.33
C VAL A 144 17.52 6.05 2.08
N ILE A 145 16.56 5.27 1.60
CA ILE A 145 16.21 3.97 2.19
C ILE A 145 17.37 2.98 2.15
N GLU A 146 18.09 2.91 1.03
CA GLU A 146 19.24 2.03 0.84
C GLU A 146 20.43 2.40 1.73
N GLN A 147 20.62 3.70 1.97
CA GLN A 147 21.66 4.20 2.88
C GLN A 147 21.34 4.02 4.37
N THR A 148 20.06 3.84 4.71
CA THR A 148 19.59 3.78 6.11
C THR A 148 18.81 2.49 6.42
N PRO A 149 19.36 1.29 6.19
CA PRO A 149 18.65 0.02 6.36
C PRO A 149 18.34 -0.31 7.84
N HIS A 150 19.07 0.30 8.75
CA HIS A 150 18.90 0.13 10.20
C HIS A 150 17.66 0.86 10.73
N ILE A 151 17.18 1.92 10.04
CA ILE A 151 16.01 2.67 10.45
C ILE A 151 14.76 1.92 9.96
N LYS A 152 14.04 1.27 10.88
CA LYS A 152 12.81 0.53 10.59
C LYS A 152 11.64 1.10 11.36
N TYR A 153 10.49 1.26 10.68
CA TYR A 153 9.25 1.61 11.36
C TYR A 153 8.74 0.41 12.14
N LYS A 154 8.54 0.60 13.45
CA LYS A 154 7.94 -0.43 14.31
C LYS A 154 6.42 -0.24 14.31
N THR A 155 5.72 -1.13 13.64
CA THR A 155 4.24 -1.10 13.60
C THR A 155 3.67 -1.28 15.00
N SER A 156 2.71 -0.45 15.39
CA SER A 156 2.03 -0.58 16.68
C SER A 156 1.24 -1.89 16.73
N LYS A 157 1.29 -2.59 17.87
CA LYS A 157 0.48 -3.79 18.12
C LYS A 157 -1.03 -3.53 17.97
N VAL A 158 -1.45 -2.29 18.23
CA VAL A 158 -2.85 -1.85 18.08
C VAL A 158 -3.35 -2.00 16.63
N ILE A 159 -2.49 -1.72 15.63
CA ILE A 159 -2.85 -1.89 14.21
C ILE A 159 -3.11 -3.35 13.88
N TRP A 160 -2.31 -4.27 14.40
CA TRP A 160 -2.53 -5.70 14.23
C TRP A 160 -3.83 -6.19 14.86
N ILE A 161 -4.14 -5.72 16.07
CA ILE A 161 -5.40 -6.04 16.78
C ILE A 161 -6.59 -5.52 15.96
N ALA A 162 -6.54 -4.27 15.48
CA ALA A 162 -7.61 -3.69 14.66
C ALA A 162 -7.82 -4.46 13.36
N LEU A 163 -6.74 -4.90 12.71
CA LEU A 163 -6.80 -5.68 11.46
C LEU A 163 -7.42 -7.07 11.69
N ILE A 164 -7.04 -7.76 12.77
CA ILE A 164 -7.61 -9.05 13.13
C ILE A 164 -9.11 -8.90 13.44
N LEU A 165 -9.49 -7.86 14.18
CA LEU A 165 -10.90 -7.59 14.53
C LEU A 165 -11.71 -7.31 13.26
N MET A 166 -11.19 -6.50 12.32
CA MET A 166 -11.84 -6.21 11.05
C MET A 166 -12.03 -7.47 10.20
N LEU A 167 -11.00 -8.33 10.11
CA LEU A 167 -11.07 -9.60 9.39
C LEU A 167 -12.07 -10.55 10.02
N SER A 168 -12.14 -10.63 11.36
CA SER A 168 -13.11 -11.50 12.05
C SER A 168 -14.55 -11.06 11.81
N ILE A 169 -14.84 -9.76 11.84
CA ILE A 169 -16.18 -9.23 11.51
C ILE A 169 -16.54 -9.57 10.06
N LEU A 170 -15.62 -9.43 9.14
CA LEU A 170 -15.84 -9.73 7.73
C LEU A 170 -16.10 -11.22 7.50
N CYS A 171 -15.33 -12.11 8.15
CA CYS A 171 -15.58 -13.55 8.10
C CYS A 171 -16.94 -13.94 8.65
N ILE A 172 -17.36 -13.35 9.78
CA ILE A 172 -18.68 -13.60 10.39
C ILE A 172 -19.77 -13.12 9.44
N SER A 173 -19.66 -11.95 8.82
CA SER A 173 -20.64 -11.45 7.89
C SER A 173 -20.81 -12.35 6.65
N VAL A 174 -19.72 -12.89 6.13
CA VAL A 174 -19.73 -13.84 5.01
C VAL A 174 -20.41 -15.17 5.41
N LEU A 175 -20.08 -15.69 6.59
CA LEU A 175 -20.70 -16.91 7.11
C LEU A 175 -22.21 -16.75 7.28
N ILE A 176 -22.69 -15.62 7.81
CA ILE A 176 -24.11 -15.32 7.92
C ILE A 176 -24.77 -15.26 6.54
N ALA A 177 -24.13 -14.60 5.57
CA ALA A 177 -24.65 -14.48 4.20
C ALA A 177 -24.75 -15.82 3.44
N ILE A 178 -23.90 -16.81 3.78
CA ILE A 178 -23.97 -18.16 3.19
C ILE A 178 -25.01 -19.04 3.90
N SER A 179 -25.32 -18.74 5.15
CA SER A 179 -26.28 -19.53 5.96
C SER A 179 -27.75 -19.10 5.81
N THR A 180 -28.00 -17.96 5.20
CA THR A 180 -29.33 -17.43 4.84
C THR A 180 -29.67 -17.68 3.40
#